data_cc25cf52f9adebead11a282420e0167d
#
_entry.id   cc25cf52f9adebead11a282420e0167d
#
_cell.length_a   1.000
_cell.length_b   1.000
_cell.length_c   1.000
_cell.angle_alpha   90.00
_cell.angle_beta   90.00
_cell.angle_gamma   90.00
#
_symmetry.space_group_name_H-M   'P 1'
#
loop_
_entity.id
_entity.type
_entity.pdbx_description
1 polymer ?
#
loop_
_entity_poly.entity_id
_entity_poly.type
_entity_poly.pdbx_seq_one_letter_code
_entity_poly.pdbx_strand_id
1 'polypeptide(L)'
;MGITNRVHFRNLRGDIFGGVTAAVIALPMALAFGVASGAGAAAGLYGAVIVGFFAALFGGTPTLISEPTGPMTVVFTAVIAQLVASDPENGLAMAFTVAMLAGAFQILFGVLKLGRYITLMPYPVISGFMSGIGVILIILQLGPFLGHATPKGGVVGTLTSLPSLIGTLDPVEVALGAFSLAILFLMPKRLKRWVPPQLLVLVGGTLLAQFLFNPADLRLIGEIPTGLPVLQLPMFEASQLRVMLVDGLVLGMLGCIDALLTAMIADSITRTQHDSDKELIGQGIGNLMSGLFGGMPGAGATMGTVVNIQAGGRTALSGLVRAGILLVVILWAAPLTKTIPLAVLAGIAVKVGFDILDWSFLKRAHHVSWKGTAIMYGVMLLTVFVDLIVAVGVGVFIANILTIERLSKLQSQQVRTITNFDDDLALNPEEEALMDRAKGRILVFHLDGPMIFGVARAISQEHTAMADHDILIVDLQDVPHLGVTAALALENAIQDACEARRQVFLVGARGKTLRRLEKLGVLRFVPSEHLVETRTQALKTALRLLADLDGVDLPQAGAEPGATAI
;
A
#
# COMPACT_ATOMS: atom_id res chain seq x y z
N MET A 1 -5.24 1.26 25.63
CA MET A 1 -5.42 2.35 24.62
C MET A 1 -6.84 2.86 24.71
N GLY A 2 -7.06 4.20 24.73
CA GLY A 2 -8.42 4.75 24.73
C GLY A 2 -9.09 4.49 23.38
N ILE A 3 -10.34 4.06 23.38
CA ILE A 3 -11.13 3.78 22.16
C ILE A 3 -11.32 5.07 21.36
N THR A 4 -11.54 6.20 22.05
CA THR A 4 -11.74 7.50 21.43
C THR A 4 -10.49 8.38 21.51
N ASN A 5 -10.33 9.28 20.57
CA ASN A 5 -9.32 10.32 20.64
C ASN A 5 -9.66 11.32 21.74
N ARG A 6 -8.68 11.66 22.55
CA ARG A 6 -8.88 12.72 23.56
C ARG A 6 -8.96 14.06 22.86
N VAL A 7 -10.09 14.75 22.99
CA VAL A 7 -10.25 16.11 22.53
C VAL A 7 -9.50 17.04 23.51
N HIS A 8 -8.45 17.69 23.03
CA HIS A 8 -7.66 18.63 23.83
C HIS A 8 -7.84 20.04 23.30
N PHE A 9 -8.14 20.97 24.18
CA PHE A 9 -8.30 22.38 23.81
C PHE A 9 -6.99 23.17 23.80
N ARG A 10 -5.84 22.50 23.97
CA ARG A 10 -4.52 23.17 24.00
C ARG A 10 -4.16 23.86 22.68
N ASN A 11 -4.68 23.39 21.55
CA ASN A 11 -4.46 23.97 20.23
C ASN A 11 -5.75 24.50 19.58
N LEU A 12 -6.71 24.97 20.39
CA LEU A 12 -8.06 25.34 19.95
C LEU A 12 -8.05 26.24 18.70
N ARG A 13 -7.22 27.29 18.71
CA ARG A 13 -7.13 28.23 17.57
C ARG A 13 -6.64 27.53 16.30
N GLY A 14 -5.58 26.73 16.38
CA GLY A 14 -5.04 25.99 15.22
C GLY A 14 -6.03 24.95 14.71
N ASP A 15 -6.71 24.24 15.60
CA ASP A 15 -7.68 23.21 15.21
C ASP A 15 -8.95 23.81 14.59
N ILE A 16 -9.42 24.97 15.06
CA ILE A 16 -10.52 25.69 14.41
C ILE A 16 -10.10 26.16 13.02
N PHE A 17 -8.96 26.83 12.88
CA PHE A 17 -8.49 27.30 11.58
C PHE A 17 -8.23 26.13 10.60
N GLY A 18 -7.63 25.04 11.08
CA GLY A 18 -7.44 23.82 10.30
C GLY A 18 -8.75 23.24 9.83
N GLY A 19 -9.71 23.07 10.75
CA GLY A 19 -11.04 22.54 10.45
C GLY A 19 -11.84 23.41 9.47
N VAL A 20 -11.84 24.74 9.66
CA VAL A 20 -12.49 25.68 8.73
C VAL A 20 -11.88 25.58 7.34
N THR A 21 -10.55 25.63 7.24
CA THR A 21 -9.86 25.58 5.94
C THR A 21 -10.11 24.25 5.23
N ALA A 22 -10.10 23.15 5.98
CA ALA A 22 -10.42 21.82 5.43
C ALA A 22 -11.88 21.73 4.98
N ALA A 23 -12.84 22.33 5.73
CA ALA A 23 -14.25 22.34 5.34
C ALA A 23 -14.50 23.09 4.02
N VAL A 24 -13.83 24.22 3.84
CA VAL A 24 -13.93 25.04 2.61
C VAL A 24 -13.50 24.29 1.37
N ILE A 25 -12.47 23.44 1.49
CA ILE A 25 -12.00 22.59 0.38
C ILE A 25 -12.87 21.36 0.21
N ALA A 26 -13.33 20.77 1.31
CA ALA A 26 -14.14 19.56 1.30
C ALA A 26 -15.51 19.75 0.65
N LEU A 27 -16.12 20.91 0.81
CA LEU A 27 -17.46 21.17 0.30
C LEU A 27 -17.60 20.94 -1.22
N PRO A 28 -16.83 21.60 -2.10
CA PRO A 28 -16.92 21.35 -3.54
C PRO A 28 -16.54 19.92 -3.93
N MET A 29 -15.61 19.30 -3.20
CA MET A 29 -15.19 17.92 -3.44
C MET A 29 -16.31 16.92 -3.12
N ALA A 30 -16.96 17.08 -1.96
CA ALA A 30 -18.06 16.22 -1.55
C ALA A 30 -19.24 16.30 -2.52
N LEU A 31 -19.58 17.50 -2.98
CA LEU A 31 -20.62 17.71 -4.00
C LEU A 31 -20.25 17.03 -5.32
N ALA A 32 -19.01 17.28 -5.80
CA ALA A 32 -18.53 16.71 -7.07
C ALA A 32 -18.51 15.17 -7.03
N PHE A 33 -18.02 14.57 -5.96
CA PHE A 33 -17.97 13.11 -5.79
C PHE A 33 -19.36 12.50 -5.62
N GLY A 34 -20.26 13.19 -4.88
CA GLY A 34 -21.65 12.77 -4.75
C GLY A 34 -22.34 12.66 -6.11
N VAL A 35 -22.21 13.69 -6.93
CA VAL A 35 -22.76 13.70 -8.31
C VAL A 35 -22.05 12.68 -9.19
N ALA A 36 -20.72 12.65 -9.17
CA ALA A 36 -19.91 11.75 -10.00
C ALA A 36 -20.20 10.26 -9.72
N SER A 37 -20.52 9.90 -8.47
CA SER A 37 -20.84 8.53 -8.08
C SER A 37 -22.22 8.07 -8.54
N GLY A 38 -23.12 8.98 -8.87
CA GLY A 38 -24.54 8.67 -9.11
C GLY A 38 -25.38 8.55 -7.83
N ALA A 39 -24.77 8.66 -6.64
CA ALA A 39 -25.50 8.66 -5.36
C ALA A 39 -26.20 10.00 -5.08
N GLY A 40 -25.79 11.05 -5.78
CA GLY A 40 -26.30 12.41 -5.61
C GLY A 40 -25.44 13.27 -4.67
N ALA A 41 -25.53 14.59 -4.84
CA ALA A 41 -24.73 15.55 -4.08
C ALA A 41 -24.94 15.46 -2.55
N ALA A 42 -26.16 15.15 -2.12
CA ALA A 42 -26.51 14.95 -0.71
C ALA A 42 -25.71 13.80 -0.08
N ALA A 43 -25.64 12.66 -0.77
CA ALA A 43 -24.87 11.50 -0.28
C ALA A 43 -23.38 11.81 -0.13
N GLY A 44 -22.81 12.63 -1.03
CA GLY A 44 -21.44 13.13 -0.91
C GLY A 44 -21.23 13.97 0.33
N LEU A 45 -22.13 14.91 0.60
CA LEU A 45 -22.07 15.76 1.80
C LEU A 45 -22.27 14.96 3.10
N TYR A 46 -23.26 14.07 3.14
CA TYR A 46 -23.49 13.19 4.28
C TYR A 46 -22.25 12.32 4.59
N GLY A 47 -21.65 11.74 3.52
CA GLY A 47 -20.41 10.99 3.64
C GLY A 47 -19.28 11.84 4.23
N ALA A 48 -19.11 13.07 3.74
CA ALA A 48 -18.07 13.96 4.25
C ALA A 48 -18.26 14.33 5.72
N VAL A 49 -19.50 14.55 6.18
CA VAL A 49 -19.81 14.84 7.57
C VAL A 49 -19.60 13.61 8.44
N ILE A 50 -20.22 12.49 8.09
CA ILE A 50 -20.32 11.31 8.94
C ILE A 50 -18.97 10.59 9.01
N VAL A 51 -18.36 10.27 7.86
CA VAL A 51 -17.02 9.64 7.86
C VAL A 51 -16.03 10.54 8.59
N GLY A 52 -16.05 11.86 8.29
CA GLY A 52 -15.14 12.81 8.92
C GLY A 52 -15.31 12.90 10.44
N PHE A 53 -16.54 12.88 10.93
CA PHE A 53 -16.84 12.94 12.37
C PHE A 53 -16.34 11.68 13.09
N PHE A 54 -16.75 10.50 12.63
CA PHE A 54 -16.42 9.25 13.29
C PHE A 54 -14.93 8.89 13.15
N ALA A 55 -14.32 9.11 11.98
CA ALA A 55 -12.90 8.88 11.79
C ALA A 55 -12.04 9.81 12.65
N ALA A 56 -12.41 11.10 12.81
CA ALA A 56 -11.72 12.01 13.72
C ALA A 56 -11.83 11.56 15.18
N LEU A 57 -12.99 11.02 15.57
CA LEU A 57 -13.22 10.61 16.96
C LEU A 57 -12.55 9.29 17.32
N PHE A 58 -12.54 8.31 16.41
CA PHE A 58 -12.09 6.93 16.65
C PHE A 58 -10.79 6.55 15.93
N GLY A 59 -10.32 7.33 14.95
CA GLY A 59 -9.13 7.04 14.15
C GLY A 59 -7.82 7.09 14.91
N GLY A 60 -6.78 6.54 14.31
CA GLY A 60 -5.43 6.47 14.88
C GLY A 60 -4.53 7.65 14.53
N THR A 61 -5.01 8.57 13.65
CA THR A 61 -4.26 9.72 13.15
C THR A 61 -5.01 11.02 13.46
N PRO A 62 -4.71 11.71 14.56
CA PRO A 62 -5.52 12.83 15.04
C PRO A 62 -5.66 14.01 14.07
N THR A 63 -4.71 14.20 13.16
CA THR A 63 -4.72 15.30 12.18
C THR A 63 -5.32 14.92 10.83
N LEU A 64 -5.67 13.65 10.63
CA LEU A 64 -6.20 13.16 9.38
C LEU A 64 -7.63 13.67 9.16
N ILE A 65 -7.88 14.13 7.97
CA ILE A 65 -9.20 14.50 7.49
C ILE A 65 -9.75 13.37 6.62
N SER A 66 -10.94 12.86 6.96
CA SER A 66 -11.60 11.80 6.24
C SER A 66 -12.87 12.30 5.56
N GLU A 67 -13.06 11.91 4.30
CA GLU A 67 -14.18 12.31 3.46
C GLU A 67 -14.30 11.37 2.25
N PRO A 68 -15.35 11.44 1.42
CA PRO A 68 -15.35 10.79 0.13
C PRO A 68 -14.13 11.18 -0.67
N THR A 69 -13.36 10.18 -1.13
CA THR A 69 -12.14 10.37 -1.92
C THR A 69 -12.36 9.92 -3.36
N GLY A 70 -11.50 10.36 -4.28
CA GLY A 70 -11.57 9.94 -5.68
C GLY A 70 -11.57 8.42 -5.85
N PRO A 71 -10.61 7.69 -5.23
CA PRO A 71 -10.59 6.23 -5.28
C PRO A 71 -11.89 5.58 -4.80
N MET A 72 -12.38 5.98 -3.62
CA MET A 72 -13.62 5.45 -3.06
C MET A 72 -14.82 5.77 -3.94
N THR A 73 -14.86 6.97 -4.55
CA THR A 73 -15.93 7.40 -5.45
C THR A 73 -15.97 6.54 -6.70
N VAL A 74 -14.85 6.26 -7.35
CA VAL A 74 -14.79 5.46 -8.58
C VAL A 74 -15.32 4.04 -8.34
N VAL A 75 -14.89 3.39 -7.27
CA VAL A 75 -15.37 2.04 -6.92
C VAL A 75 -16.84 2.08 -6.58
N PHE A 76 -17.27 3.04 -5.79
CA PHE A 76 -18.67 3.18 -5.40
C PHE A 76 -19.58 3.48 -6.59
N THR A 77 -19.09 4.24 -7.60
CA THR A 77 -19.79 4.45 -8.87
C THR A 77 -20.04 3.13 -9.60
N ALA A 78 -19.04 2.25 -9.67
CA ALA A 78 -19.18 0.94 -10.30
C ALA A 78 -20.18 0.06 -9.54
N VAL A 79 -20.14 0.05 -8.20
CA VAL A 79 -21.10 -0.65 -7.34
C VAL A 79 -22.53 -0.16 -7.59
N ILE A 80 -22.76 1.16 -7.59
CA ILE A 80 -24.08 1.73 -7.88
C ILE A 80 -24.55 1.33 -9.28
N ALA A 81 -23.70 1.50 -10.28
CA ALA A 81 -24.07 1.18 -11.67
C ALA A 81 -24.49 -0.29 -11.83
N GLN A 82 -23.79 -1.22 -11.18
CA GLN A 82 -24.08 -2.64 -11.24
C GLN A 82 -25.37 -2.99 -10.49
N LEU A 83 -25.55 -2.51 -9.27
CA LEU A 83 -26.71 -2.82 -8.44
C LEU A 83 -28.00 -2.17 -8.98
N VAL A 84 -27.94 -0.92 -9.44
CA VAL A 84 -29.07 -0.24 -10.07
C VAL A 84 -29.45 -0.86 -11.43
N ALA A 85 -28.47 -1.41 -12.17
CA ALA A 85 -28.77 -2.15 -13.40
C ALA A 85 -29.50 -3.47 -13.13
N SER A 86 -29.22 -4.14 -11.99
CA SER A 86 -29.87 -5.39 -11.58
C SER A 86 -31.23 -5.15 -10.90
N ASP A 87 -31.35 -4.12 -10.09
CA ASP A 87 -32.57 -3.71 -9.40
C ASP A 87 -32.67 -2.17 -9.37
N PRO A 88 -33.41 -1.55 -10.31
CA PRO A 88 -33.55 -0.10 -10.39
C PRO A 88 -34.23 0.55 -9.17
N GLU A 89 -35.07 -0.19 -8.42
CA GLU A 89 -35.79 0.35 -7.27
C GLU A 89 -34.92 0.33 -5.99
N ASN A 90 -34.18 -0.76 -5.75
CA ASN A 90 -33.47 -0.99 -4.51
C ASN A 90 -31.93 -0.87 -4.65
N GLY A 91 -31.42 -0.78 -5.88
CA GLY A 91 -29.98 -0.82 -6.16
C GLY A 91 -29.17 0.23 -5.43
N LEU A 92 -29.72 1.44 -5.25
CA LEU A 92 -29.05 2.49 -4.49
C LEU A 92 -28.98 2.16 -2.98
N ALA A 93 -30.05 1.62 -2.41
CA ALA A 93 -30.06 1.19 -1.00
C ALA A 93 -29.10 0.02 -0.75
N MET A 94 -29.01 -0.93 -1.71
CA MET A 94 -28.00 -1.99 -1.68
C MET A 94 -26.58 -1.44 -1.77
N ALA A 95 -26.35 -0.38 -2.57
CA ALA A 95 -25.02 0.25 -2.64
C ALA A 95 -24.61 0.89 -1.30
N PHE A 96 -25.53 1.54 -0.58
CA PHE A 96 -25.26 2.01 0.78
C PHE A 96 -25.00 0.86 1.75
N THR A 97 -25.66 -0.30 1.56
CA THR A 97 -25.34 -1.51 2.32
C THR A 97 -23.93 -2.01 2.01
N VAL A 98 -23.47 -1.91 0.77
CA VAL A 98 -22.06 -2.22 0.42
C VAL A 98 -21.09 -1.26 1.12
N ALA A 99 -21.43 0.03 1.25
CA ALA A 99 -20.63 0.96 2.05
C ALA A 99 -20.56 0.56 3.54
N MET A 100 -21.69 0.07 4.10
CA MET A 100 -21.70 -0.47 5.47
C MET A 100 -20.82 -1.72 5.60
N LEU A 101 -20.89 -2.64 4.62
CA LEU A 101 -20.03 -3.84 4.57
C LEU A 101 -18.55 -3.46 4.47
N ALA A 102 -18.21 -2.45 3.65
CA ALA A 102 -16.84 -1.94 3.57
C ALA A 102 -16.36 -1.45 4.93
N GLY A 103 -17.19 -0.70 5.66
CA GLY A 103 -16.89 -0.27 7.03
C GLY A 103 -16.70 -1.46 7.99
N ALA A 104 -17.54 -2.47 7.89
CA ALA A 104 -17.41 -3.68 8.71
C ALA A 104 -16.11 -4.45 8.41
N PHE A 105 -15.71 -4.58 7.16
CA PHE A 105 -14.43 -5.19 6.78
C PHE A 105 -13.24 -4.37 7.28
N GLN A 106 -13.29 -3.04 7.22
CA GLN A 106 -12.23 -2.18 7.76
C GLN A 106 -12.07 -2.35 9.27
N ILE A 107 -13.19 -2.41 10.02
CA ILE A 107 -13.17 -2.72 11.46
C ILE A 107 -12.54 -4.09 11.69
N LEU A 108 -12.95 -5.10 10.92
CA LEU A 108 -12.40 -6.45 11.02
C LEU A 108 -10.89 -6.46 10.80
N PHE A 109 -10.38 -5.77 9.77
CA PHE A 109 -8.95 -5.66 9.48
C PHE A 109 -8.18 -4.95 10.61
N GLY A 110 -8.74 -3.90 11.20
CA GLY A 110 -8.15 -3.23 12.35
C GLY A 110 -8.10 -4.14 13.59
N VAL A 111 -9.19 -4.87 13.89
CA VAL A 111 -9.26 -5.81 15.02
C VAL A 111 -8.26 -6.97 14.82
N LEU A 112 -8.14 -7.49 13.61
CA LEU A 112 -7.16 -8.53 13.25
C LEU A 112 -5.72 -8.00 13.15
N LYS A 113 -5.50 -6.70 13.40
CA LYS A 113 -4.17 -6.04 13.36
C LYS A 113 -3.48 -6.16 12.01
N LEU A 114 -4.25 -6.05 10.94
CA LEU A 114 -3.75 -6.14 9.57
C LEU A 114 -3.22 -4.79 9.02
N GLY A 115 -3.39 -3.69 9.74
CA GLY A 115 -2.96 -2.35 9.31
C GLY A 115 -1.48 -2.29 8.90
N ARG A 116 -0.60 -2.94 9.67
CA ARG A 116 0.83 -3.02 9.37
C ARG A 116 1.18 -3.76 8.05
N TYR A 117 0.31 -4.66 7.58
CA TYR A 117 0.58 -5.43 6.36
C TYR A 117 0.14 -4.69 5.10
N ILE A 118 -0.82 -3.80 5.20
CA ILE A 118 -1.28 -2.96 4.08
C ILE A 118 -0.15 -2.04 3.61
N THR A 119 0.68 -1.55 4.54
CA THR A 119 1.85 -0.72 4.21
C THR A 119 2.98 -1.48 3.49
N LEU A 120 2.91 -2.82 3.41
CA LEU A 120 3.88 -3.65 2.69
C LEU A 120 3.58 -3.77 1.19
N MET A 121 2.52 -3.16 0.68
CA MET A 121 2.21 -3.19 -0.75
C MET A 121 3.32 -2.52 -1.56
N PRO A 122 3.80 -3.16 -2.64
CA PRO A 122 4.85 -2.58 -3.48
C PRO A 122 4.40 -1.27 -4.14
N TYR A 123 5.23 -0.23 -4.04
CA TYR A 123 4.91 1.12 -4.52
C TYR A 123 4.46 1.17 -6.00
N PRO A 124 5.07 0.43 -6.96
CA PRO A 124 4.60 0.42 -8.35
C PRO A 124 3.15 -0.03 -8.53
N VAL A 125 2.66 -0.94 -7.66
CA VAL A 125 1.26 -1.41 -7.69
C VAL A 125 0.33 -0.29 -7.22
N ILE A 126 0.67 0.36 -6.09
CA ILE A 126 -0.10 1.49 -5.55
C ILE A 126 -0.16 2.63 -6.56
N SER A 127 0.99 3.01 -7.13
CA SER A 127 1.10 4.10 -8.10
C SER A 127 0.31 3.80 -9.38
N GLY A 128 0.40 2.58 -9.91
CA GLY A 128 -0.36 2.14 -11.08
C GLY A 128 -1.87 2.15 -10.83
N PHE A 129 -2.29 1.63 -9.68
CA PHE A 129 -3.67 1.59 -9.23
C PHE A 129 -4.27 3.00 -9.05
N MET A 130 -3.60 3.86 -8.29
CA MET A 130 -4.04 5.25 -8.08
C MET A 130 -4.11 6.03 -9.40
N SER A 131 -3.11 5.86 -10.27
CA SER A 131 -3.11 6.49 -11.60
C SER A 131 -4.25 5.96 -12.47
N GLY A 132 -4.55 4.65 -12.41
CA GLY A 132 -5.70 4.06 -13.09
C GLY A 132 -7.02 4.67 -12.63
N ILE A 133 -7.22 4.84 -11.34
CA ILE A 133 -8.39 5.50 -10.76
C ILE A 133 -8.50 6.95 -11.23
N GLY A 134 -7.39 7.69 -11.23
CA GLY A 134 -7.36 9.06 -11.76
C GLY A 134 -7.83 9.13 -13.21
N VAL A 135 -7.36 8.21 -14.06
CA VAL A 135 -7.79 8.09 -15.47
C VAL A 135 -9.28 7.74 -15.57
N ILE A 136 -9.77 6.78 -14.78
CA ILE A 136 -11.20 6.42 -14.76
C ILE A 136 -12.04 7.65 -14.41
N LEU A 137 -11.68 8.38 -13.36
CA LEU A 137 -12.41 9.56 -12.93
C LEU A 137 -12.47 10.62 -14.03
N ILE A 138 -11.36 10.89 -14.72
CA ILE A 138 -11.33 11.82 -15.86
C ILE A 138 -12.28 11.35 -16.96
N ILE A 139 -12.20 10.07 -17.36
CA ILE A 139 -13.02 9.54 -18.47
C ILE A 139 -14.51 9.61 -18.13
N LEU A 140 -14.92 9.20 -16.94
CA LEU A 140 -16.33 9.23 -16.53
C LEU A 140 -16.90 10.64 -16.46
N GLN A 141 -16.08 11.65 -16.25
CA GLN A 141 -16.53 13.05 -16.22
C GLN A 141 -16.58 13.72 -17.60
N LEU A 142 -16.15 13.06 -18.68
CA LEU A 142 -16.24 13.62 -20.03
C LEU A 142 -17.71 13.85 -20.45
N GLY A 143 -18.61 12.92 -20.11
CA GLY A 143 -20.04 13.11 -20.39
C GLY A 143 -20.61 14.39 -19.75
N PRO A 144 -20.58 14.49 -18.40
CA PRO A 144 -21.00 15.69 -17.68
C PRO A 144 -20.30 16.98 -18.10
N PHE A 145 -19.02 16.91 -18.45
CA PHE A 145 -18.24 18.05 -18.95
C PHE A 145 -18.72 18.55 -20.33
N LEU A 146 -19.15 17.63 -21.19
CA LEU A 146 -19.63 17.93 -22.55
C LEU A 146 -21.13 18.25 -22.60
N GLY A 147 -21.81 18.28 -21.47
CA GLY A 147 -23.23 18.60 -21.41
C GLY A 147 -24.18 17.38 -21.44
N HIS A 148 -23.65 16.20 -21.18
CA HIS A 148 -24.44 14.96 -21.22
C HIS A 148 -24.44 14.22 -19.87
N ALA A 149 -25.39 13.30 -19.69
CA ALA A 149 -25.31 12.35 -18.60
C ALA A 149 -24.12 11.39 -18.83
N THR A 150 -23.58 10.82 -17.75
CA THR A 150 -22.53 9.81 -17.88
C THR A 150 -23.08 8.59 -18.64
N PRO A 151 -22.46 8.17 -19.75
CA PRO A 151 -22.91 7.02 -20.53
C PRO A 151 -22.90 5.73 -19.71
N LYS A 152 -23.87 4.84 -20.03
CA LYS A 152 -23.88 3.49 -19.43
C LYS A 152 -22.69 2.66 -19.93
N GLY A 153 -22.22 1.72 -19.11
CA GLY A 153 -21.08 0.85 -19.46
C GLY A 153 -19.72 1.35 -18.98
N GLY A 154 -19.70 2.29 -18.02
CA GLY A 154 -18.48 2.75 -17.35
C GLY A 154 -17.48 3.41 -18.30
N VAL A 155 -16.18 3.10 -18.11
CA VAL A 155 -15.08 3.65 -18.92
C VAL A 155 -15.22 3.31 -20.39
N VAL A 156 -15.45 2.04 -20.70
CA VAL A 156 -15.58 1.57 -22.11
C VAL A 156 -16.81 2.19 -22.75
N GLY A 157 -17.96 2.23 -22.06
CA GLY A 157 -19.17 2.87 -22.54
C GLY A 157 -18.97 4.36 -22.82
N THR A 158 -18.26 5.07 -21.96
CA THR A 158 -17.95 6.50 -22.16
C THR A 158 -17.03 6.71 -23.35
N LEU A 159 -15.98 5.92 -23.50
CA LEU A 159 -15.04 6.04 -24.62
C LEU A 159 -15.68 5.70 -25.97
N THR A 160 -16.52 4.67 -26.02
CA THR A 160 -17.25 4.31 -27.25
C THR A 160 -18.30 5.33 -27.64
N SER A 161 -18.91 6.00 -26.65
CA SER A 161 -19.88 7.08 -26.87
C SER A 161 -19.23 8.44 -27.17
N LEU A 162 -17.93 8.59 -26.99
CA LEU A 162 -17.22 9.88 -27.11
C LEU A 162 -17.42 10.58 -28.46
N PRO A 163 -17.40 9.91 -29.62
CA PRO A 163 -17.66 10.57 -30.91
C PRO A 163 -19.07 11.21 -30.98
N SER A 164 -20.10 10.53 -30.43
CA SER A 164 -21.46 11.08 -30.38
C SER A 164 -21.57 12.23 -29.38
N LEU A 165 -20.93 12.14 -28.22
CA LEU A 165 -20.89 13.20 -27.21
C LEU A 165 -20.24 14.48 -27.75
N ILE A 166 -19.16 14.35 -28.53
CA ILE A 166 -18.49 15.50 -29.16
C ILE A 166 -19.39 16.10 -30.27
N GLY A 167 -20.10 15.25 -31.01
CA GLY A 167 -21.00 15.70 -32.09
C GLY A 167 -22.23 16.47 -31.59
N THR A 168 -22.62 16.28 -30.33
CA THR A 168 -23.80 16.90 -29.70
C THR A 168 -23.47 17.71 -28.45
N LEU A 169 -22.23 18.18 -28.33
CA LEU A 169 -21.76 18.93 -27.15
C LEU A 169 -22.59 20.20 -26.91
N ASP A 170 -22.79 20.53 -25.62
CA ASP A 170 -23.37 21.80 -25.22
C ASP A 170 -22.27 22.86 -25.05
N PRO A 171 -22.23 23.90 -25.89
CA PRO A 171 -21.15 24.90 -25.83
C PRO A 171 -21.09 25.65 -24.50
N VAL A 172 -22.24 25.83 -23.83
CA VAL A 172 -22.33 26.58 -22.57
C VAL A 172 -21.78 25.75 -21.43
N GLU A 173 -22.15 24.47 -21.34
CA GLU A 173 -21.63 23.56 -20.32
C GLU A 173 -20.13 23.32 -20.52
N VAL A 174 -19.67 23.15 -21.76
CA VAL A 174 -18.24 23.03 -22.09
C VAL A 174 -17.48 24.30 -21.68
N ALA A 175 -18.03 25.49 -21.94
CA ALA A 175 -17.39 26.75 -21.54
C ALA A 175 -17.28 26.87 -20.00
N LEU A 176 -18.29 26.47 -19.24
CA LEU A 176 -18.27 26.45 -17.77
C LEU A 176 -17.27 25.42 -17.24
N GLY A 177 -17.23 24.23 -17.83
CA GLY A 177 -16.23 23.21 -17.50
C GLY A 177 -14.80 23.64 -17.79
N ALA A 178 -14.58 24.23 -18.96
CA ALA A 178 -13.28 24.77 -19.36
C ALA A 178 -12.84 25.96 -18.48
N PHE A 179 -13.74 26.87 -18.14
CA PHE A 179 -13.50 27.93 -17.16
C PHE A 179 -13.06 27.36 -15.82
N SER A 180 -13.75 26.31 -15.35
CA SER A 180 -13.40 25.62 -14.11
C SER A 180 -11.97 25.06 -14.16
N LEU A 181 -11.63 24.33 -15.22
CA LEU A 181 -10.29 23.78 -15.40
C LEU A 181 -9.24 24.88 -15.53
N ALA A 182 -9.53 25.96 -16.27
CA ALA A 182 -8.60 27.08 -16.43
C ALA A 182 -8.24 27.69 -15.08
N ILE A 183 -9.20 27.96 -14.21
CA ILE A 183 -8.93 28.48 -12.86
C ILE A 183 -8.11 27.45 -12.06
N LEU A 184 -8.53 26.19 -12.05
CA LEU A 184 -7.88 25.16 -11.23
C LEU A 184 -6.42 24.92 -11.61
N PHE A 185 -6.07 25.03 -12.90
CA PHE A 185 -4.71 24.83 -13.39
C PHE A 185 -3.88 26.13 -13.39
N LEU A 186 -4.45 27.24 -13.87
CA LEU A 186 -3.69 28.47 -14.14
C LEU A 186 -3.61 29.44 -12.96
N MET A 187 -4.41 29.25 -11.90
CA MET A 187 -4.43 30.14 -10.75
C MET A 187 -3.05 30.30 -10.11
N PRO A 188 -2.53 31.54 -9.97
CA PRO A 188 -1.21 31.81 -9.41
C PRO A 188 -1.06 31.29 -7.97
N LYS A 189 0.13 30.79 -7.61
CA LYS A 189 0.42 30.28 -6.26
C LYS A 189 0.11 31.30 -5.15
N ARG A 190 0.28 32.60 -5.45
CA ARG A 190 -0.02 33.70 -4.49
C ARG A 190 -1.50 33.74 -4.14
N LEU A 191 -2.39 33.56 -5.13
CA LEU A 191 -3.83 33.61 -4.92
C LEU A 191 -4.36 32.33 -4.27
N LYS A 192 -3.79 31.17 -4.65
CA LYS A 192 -4.11 29.87 -3.99
C LYS A 192 -3.91 29.88 -2.47
N ARG A 193 -3.06 30.75 -1.97
CA ARG A 193 -2.81 30.90 -0.53
C ARG A 193 -3.96 31.59 0.20
N TRP A 194 -4.74 32.44 -0.49
CA TRP A 194 -5.82 33.22 0.10
C TRP A 194 -7.20 32.58 -0.14
N VAL A 195 -7.41 32.03 -1.33
CA VAL A 195 -8.68 31.43 -1.70
C VAL A 195 -8.42 30.06 -2.32
N PRO A 196 -9.05 28.99 -1.78
CA PRO A 196 -8.99 27.66 -2.39
C PRO A 196 -9.57 27.69 -3.81
N PRO A 197 -8.81 27.18 -4.83
CA PRO A 197 -9.28 27.23 -6.22
C PRO A 197 -10.62 26.56 -6.44
N GLN A 198 -10.88 25.45 -5.75
CA GLN A 198 -12.12 24.68 -5.86
C GLN A 198 -13.34 25.49 -5.41
N LEU A 199 -13.19 26.26 -4.32
CA LEU A 199 -14.26 27.14 -3.85
C LEU A 199 -14.49 28.31 -4.82
N LEU A 200 -13.41 28.91 -5.34
CA LEU A 200 -13.52 29.99 -6.32
C LEU A 200 -14.22 29.52 -7.57
N VAL A 201 -13.93 28.31 -8.05
CA VAL A 201 -14.58 27.70 -9.20
C VAL A 201 -16.04 27.41 -8.91
N LEU A 202 -16.36 26.86 -7.74
CA LEU A 202 -17.72 26.55 -7.34
C LEU A 202 -18.58 27.83 -7.31
N VAL A 203 -18.15 28.83 -6.57
CA VAL A 203 -18.89 30.10 -6.42
C VAL A 203 -18.84 30.90 -7.73
N GLY A 204 -17.66 31.10 -8.30
CA GLY A 204 -17.48 31.88 -9.54
C GLY A 204 -18.20 31.26 -10.73
N GLY A 205 -18.11 29.92 -10.91
CA GLY A 205 -18.79 29.19 -11.96
C GLY A 205 -20.33 29.24 -11.81
N THR A 206 -20.83 29.16 -10.56
CA THR A 206 -22.26 29.29 -10.28
C THR A 206 -22.76 30.70 -10.56
N LEU A 207 -22.06 31.74 -10.13
CA LEU A 207 -22.42 33.13 -10.40
C LEU A 207 -22.36 33.42 -11.90
N LEU A 208 -21.30 32.98 -12.58
CA LEU A 208 -21.16 33.15 -14.03
C LEU A 208 -22.32 32.48 -14.78
N ALA A 209 -22.73 31.27 -14.35
CA ALA A 209 -23.87 30.57 -14.91
C ALA A 209 -25.19 31.33 -14.72
N GLN A 210 -25.41 31.89 -13.54
CA GLN A 210 -26.63 32.61 -13.22
C GLN A 210 -26.78 33.98 -13.93
N PHE A 211 -25.64 34.70 -14.10
CA PHE A 211 -25.68 36.05 -14.66
C PHE A 211 -25.51 36.10 -16.18
N LEU A 212 -24.83 35.14 -16.80
CA LEU A 212 -24.49 35.14 -18.21
C LEU A 212 -25.34 34.17 -19.04
N PHE A 213 -25.95 33.17 -18.40
CA PHE A 213 -26.71 32.13 -19.09
C PHE A 213 -28.12 31.97 -18.50
N ASN A 214 -29.02 31.42 -19.27
CA ASN A 214 -30.36 31.10 -18.76
C ASN A 214 -30.30 29.79 -17.96
N PRO A 215 -30.70 29.79 -16.66
CA PRO A 215 -30.66 28.58 -15.82
C PRO A 215 -31.48 27.40 -16.39
N ALA A 216 -32.48 27.67 -17.26
CA ALA A 216 -33.29 26.62 -17.89
C ALA A 216 -32.52 25.78 -18.93
N ASP A 217 -31.43 26.33 -19.47
CA ASP A 217 -30.58 25.66 -20.46
C ASP A 217 -29.40 24.91 -19.84
N LEU A 218 -29.28 24.93 -18.52
CA LEU A 218 -28.15 24.34 -17.78
C LEU A 218 -28.60 23.14 -16.95
N ARG A 219 -27.78 22.12 -16.92
CA ARG A 219 -27.96 21.01 -15.98
C ARG A 219 -27.39 21.41 -14.62
N LEU A 220 -28.28 21.53 -13.66
CA LEU A 220 -27.96 21.92 -12.29
C LEU A 220 -28.01 20.72 -11.35
N ILE A 221 -27.40 20.83 -10.17
CA ILE A 221 -27.47 19.79 -9.11
C ILE A 221 -28.94 19.51 -8.74
N GLY A 222 -29.80 20.52 -8.76
CA GLY A 222 -31.15 20.40 -8.27
C GLY A 222 -31.29 20.53 -6.76
N GLU A 223 -32.46 20.24 -6.24
CA GLU A 223 -32.73 20.38 -4.81
C GLU A 223 -32.04 19.30 -4.00
N ILE A 224 -31.18 19.71 -3.06
CA ILE A 224 -30.63 18.84 -2.04
C ILE A 224 -31.59 18.86 -0.85
N PRO A 225 -32.03 17.70 -0.34
CA PRO A 225 -32.88 17.66 0.83
C PRO A 225 -32.23 18.43 1.99
N THR A 226 -32.91 19.44 2.51
CA THR A 226 -32.50 20.15 3.70
C THR A 226 -32.92 19.34 4.92
N GLY A 227 -31.95 18.92 5.72
CA GLY A 227 -32.24 18.18 6.94
C GLY A 227 -31.18 17.17 7.31
N LEU A 228 -31.44 16.49 8.40
CA LEU A 228 -30.60 15.38 8.83
C LEU A 228 -30.82 14.17 7.92
N PRO A 229 -29.76 13.39 7.65
CA PRO A 229 -29.91 12.20 6.84
C PRO A 229 -30.85 11.19 7.49
N VAL A 230 -31.65 10.53 6.67
CA VAL A 230 -32.61 9.51 7.11
C VAL A 230 -31.89 8.17 7.24
N LEU A 231 -32.24 7.42 8.27
CA LEU A 231 -31.69 6.09 8.51
C LEU A 231 -32.04 5.14 7.36
N GLN A 232 -31.03 4.58 6.73
CA GLN A 232 -31.14 3.56 5.69
C GLN A 232 -30.87 2.19 6.31
N LEU A 233 -31.89 1.35 6.41
CA LEU A 233 -31.67 -0.01 6.89
C LEU A 233 -30.90 -0.83 5.86
N PRO A 234 -30.00 -1.73 6.30
CA PRO A 234 -29.29 -2.59 5.38
C PRO A 234 -30.25 -3.43 4.54
N MET A 235 -30.08 -3.39 3.22
CA MET A 235 -30.89 -4.14 2.28
C MET A 235 -30.02 -5.19 1.59
N PHE A 236 -30.41 -6.45 1.74
CA PHE A 236 -29.73 -7.60 1.14
C PHE A 236 -30.69 -8.33 0.20
N GLU A 237 -30.23 -8.61 -0.99
CA GLU A 237 -30.90 -9.51 -1.90
C GLU A 237 -30.07 -10.79 -2.08
N ALA A 238 -30.69 -11.96 -1.94
CA ALA A 238 -29.97 -13.24 -1.99
C ALA A 238 -29.22 -13.46 -3.30
N SER A 239 -29.78 -12.99 -4.41
CA SER A 239 -29.16 -13.04 -5.75
C SER A 239 -27.90 -12.18 -5.86
N GLN A 240 -27.83 -11.07 -5.13
CA GLN A 240 -26.74 -10.08 -5.17
C GLN A 240 -25.77 -10.20 -3.98
N LEU A 241 -26.08 -11.02 -3.00
CA LEU A 241 -25.31 -11.11 -1.74
C LEU A 241 -23.81 -11.35 -1.97
N ARG A 242 -23.47 -12.26 -2.91
CA ARG A 242 -22.06 -12.54 -3.24
C ARG A 242 -21.36 -11.32 -3.80
N VAL A 243 -22.02 -10.61 -4.70
CA VAL A 243 -21.48 -9.38 -5.33
C VAL A 243 -21.29 -8.31 -4.27
N MET A 244 -22.32 -8.06 -3.44
CA MET A 244 -22.26 -7.06 -2.37
C MET A 244 -21.13 -7.34 -1.36
N LEU A 245 -20.90 -8.63 -1.00
CA LEU A 245 -19.81 -9.01 -0.10
C LEU A 245 -18.43 -8.76 -0.74
N VAL A 246 -18.26 -9.12 -2.01
CA VAL A 246 -17.01 -8.91 -2.73
C VAL A 246 -16.74 -7.42 -2.91
N ASP A 247 -17.72 -6.67 -3.36
CA ASP A 247 -17.60 -5.22 -3.55
C ASP A 247 -17.34 -4.50 -2.22
N GLY A 248 -18.02 -4.91 -1.15
CA GLY A 248 -17.78 -4.39 0.20
C GLY A 248 -16.36 -4.68 0.70
N LEU A 249 -15.85 -5.89 0.45
CA LEU A 249 -14.47 -6.24 0.78
C LEU A 249 -13.48 -5.37 0.02
N VAL A 250 -13.66 -5.19 -1.28
CA VAL A 250 -12.78 -4.38 -2.14
C VAL A 250 -12.80 -2.92 -1.74
N LEU A 251 -13.99 -2.37 -1.57
CA LEU A 251 -14.17 -0.99 -1.14
C LEU A 251 -13.55 -0.77 0.25
N GLY A 252 -13.70 -1.74 1.15
CA GLY A 252 -13.07 -1.74 2.47
C GLY A 252 -11.53 -1.77 2.39
N MET A 253 -10.97 -2.67 1.58
CA MET A 253 -9.52 -2.74 1.37
C MET A 253 -8.97 -1.45 0.75
N LEU A 254 -9.65 -0.91 -0.25
CA LEU A 254 -9.25 0.36 -0.87
C LEU A 254 -9.23 1.50 0.14
N GLY A 255 -10.29 1.63 0.94
CA GLY A 255 -10.37 2.64 1.99
C GLY A 255 -9.26 2.49 3.04
N CYS A 256 -8.86 1.24 3.38
CA CYS A 256 -7.70 0.99 4.24
C CYS A 256 -6.40 1.52 3.64
N ILE A 257 -6.15 1.23 2.36
CA ILE A 257 -4.94 1.67 1.66
C ILE A 257 -4.89 3.20 1.59
N ASP A 258 -5.97 3.83 1.16
CA ASP A 258 -6.06 5.29 0.99
C ASP A 258 -5.89 6.02 2.33
N ALA A 259 -6.54 5.53 3.40
CA ALA A 259 -6.42 6.08 4.73
C ALA A 259 -5.01 5.95 5.31
N LEU A 260 -4.38 4.77 5.19
CA LEU A 260 -3.04 4.55 5.74
C LEU A 260 -1.96 5.29 4.95
N LEU A 261 -2.08 5.41 3.63
CA LEU A 261 -1.19 6.27 2.84
C LEU A 261 -1.28 7.74 3.27
N THR A 262 -2.50 8.22 3.50
CA THR A 262 -2.72 9.58 4.01
C THR A 262 -2.18 9.75 5.43
N ALA A 263 -2.34 8.74 6.30
CA ALA A 263 -1.77 8.74 7.64
C ALA A 263 -0.24 8.83 7.63
N MET A 264 0.43 8.11 6.73
CA MET A 264 1.89 8.20 6.53
C MET A 264 2.32 9.60 6.08
N ILE A 265 1.54 10.25 5.21
CA ILE A 265 1.80 11.64 4.80
C ILE A 265 1.63 12.58 5.99
N ALA A 266 0.58 12.41 6.78
CA ALA A 266 0.36 13.19 8.00
C ALA A 266 1.53 13.04 8.98
N ASP A 267 2.00 11.82 9.21
CA ASP A 267 3.16 11.53 10.07
C ASP A 267 4.43 12.22 9.57
N SER A 268 4.69 12.19 8.26
CA SER A 268 5.86 12.82 7.67
C SER A 268 5.91 14.34 7.90
N ILE A 269 4.73 14.99 7.89
CA ILE A 269 4.60 16.44 8.08
C ILE A 269 4.62 16.81 9.57
N THR A 270 3.93 16.02 10.40
CA THR A 270 3.77 16.29 11.84
C THR A 270 4.90 15.71 12.68
N ARG A 271 5.68 14.77 12.10
CA ARG A 271 6.72 13.97 12.77
C ARG A 271 6.15 13.16 13.94
N THR A 272 4.98 12.58 13.73
CA THR A 272 4.30 11.67 14.65
C THR A 272 4.28 10.26 14.09
N GLN A 273 3.77 9.32 14.85
CA GLN A 273 3.47 7.96 14.39
C GLN A 273 2.00 7.68 14.65
N HIS A 274 1.29 7.29 13.61
CA HIS A 274 -0.10 6.90 13.71
C HIS A 274 -0.24 5.46 14.21
N ASP A 275 -1.41 5.14 14.75
CA ASP A 275 -1.83 3.77 15.06
C ASP A 275 -2.65 3.23 13.88
N SER A 276 -2.01 2.43 13.02
CA SER A 276 -2.63 1.91 11.80
C SER A 276 -3.89 1.09 12.09
N ASP A 277 -3.88 0.23 13.11
CA ASP A 277 -5.02 -0.64 13.41
C ASP A 277 -6.20 0.17 13.93
N LYS A 278 -5.92 1.15 14.79
CA LYS A 278 -6.93 2.09 15.28
C LYS A 278 -7.47 2.97 14.15
N GLU A 279 -6.63 3.39 13.21
CA GLU A 279 -7.05 4.15 12.04
C GLU A 279 -8.07 3.37 11.23
N LEU A 280 -7.81 2.09 10.92
CA LEU A 280 -8.74 1.23 10.20
C LEU A 280 -10.08 1.09 10.92
N ILE A 281 -10.08 0.94 12.24
CA ILE A 281 -11.31 0.87 13.04
C ILE A 281 -12.10 2.18 12.94
N GLY A 282 -11.42 3.33 13.06
CA GLY A 282 -12.08 4.64 12.97
C GLY A 282 -12.69 4.92 11.60
N GLN A 283 -11.96 4.61 10.53
CA GLN A 283 -12.45 4.70 9.16
C GLN A 283 -13.62 3.74 8.93
N GLY A 284 -13.52 2.52 9.44
CA GLY A 284 -14.58 1.52 9.33
C GLY A 284 -15.87 1.94 10.04
N ILE A 285 -15.77 2.48 11.26
CA ILE A 285 -16.94 3.05 11.96
C ILE A 285 -17.53 4.20 11.13
N GLY A 286 -16.70 5.09 10.59
CA GLY A 286 -17.14 6.18 9.73
C GLY A 286 -17.90 5.71 8.50
N ASN A 287 -17.41 4.71 7.78
CA ASN A 287 -18.02 4.17 6.59
C ASN A 287 -19.31 3.38 6.88
N LEU A 288 -19.32 2.61 7.97
CA LEU A 288 -20.51 1.91 8.42
C LEU A 288 -21.64 2.90 8.74
N MET A 289 -21.34 3.94 9.50
CA MET A 289 -22.31 4.99 9.84
C MET A 289 -22.69 5.82 8.62
N SER A 290 -21.77 6.09 7.70
CA SER A 290 -22.08 6.80 6.46
C SER A 290 -23.10 6.04 5.62
N GLY A 291 -22.88 4.76 5.37
CA GLY A 291 -23.83 3.90 4.65
C GLY A 291 -25.19 3.84 5.34
N LEU A 292 -25.21 3.73 6.69
CA LEU A 292 -26.44 3.68 7.49
C LEU A 292 -27.28 4.96 7.38
N PHE A 293 -26.68 6.09 7.06
CA PHE A 293 -27.36 7.37 6.87
C PHE A 293 -27.37 7.83 5.40
N GLY A 294 -27.24 6.92 4.45
CA GLY A 294 -27.30 7.23 3.02
C GLY A 294 -26.17 8.14 2.53
N GLY A 295 -25.05 8.12 3.21
CA GLY A 295 -23.83 8.82 2.84
C GLY A 295 -22.88 7.95 2.03
N MET A 296 -22.05 8.59 1.20
CA MET A 296 -20.98 7.90 0.47
C MET A 296 -19.91 7.37 1.40
N PRO A 297 -19.27 6.26 1.04
CA PRO A 297 -18.06 5.82 1.71
C PRO A 297 -16.90 6.80 1.46
N GLY A 298 -15.99 6.88 2.44
CA GLY A 298 -14.83 7.74 2.37
C GLY A 298 -13.57 7.06 2.92
N ALA A 299 -12.47 7.81 2.87
CA ALA A 299 -11.18 7.42 3.40
C ALA A 299 -10.40 8.68 3.83
N GLY A 300 -9.13 8.51 4.22
CA GLY A 300 -8.25 9.63 4.51
C GLY A 300 -7.98 10.48 3.28
N ALA A 301 -8.39 11.74 3.30
CA ALA A 301 -8.19 12.68 2.20
C ALA A 301 -6.85 13.41 2.33
N THR A 302 -5.91 13.10 1.46
CA THR A 302 -4.54 13.66 1.50
C THR A 302 -4.56 15.18 1.44
N MET A 303 -5.31 15.79 0.50
CA MET A 303 -5.34 17.24 0.34
C MET A 303 -5.95 17.92 1.56
N GLY A 304 -7.10 17.44 2.05
CA GLY A 304 -7.75 17.94 3.25
C GLY A 304 -6.84 17.85 4.48
N THR A 305 -6.14 16.74 4.63
CA THR A 305 -5.19 16.48 5.72
C THR A 305 -3.99 17.43 5.69
N VAL A 306 -3.34 17.58 4.53
CA VAL A 306 -2.19 18.49 4.38
C VAL A 306 -2.58 19.93 4.68
N VAL A 307 -3.71 20.39 4.16
CA VAL A 307 -4.22 21.76 4.39
C VAL A 307 -4.59 21.97 5.86
N ASN A 308 -5.26 21.00 6.49
CA ASN A 308 -5.56 21.03 7.93
C ASN A 308 -4.28 21.24 8.75
N ILE A 309 -3.24 20.44 8.51
CA ILE A 309 -1.96 20.51 9.22
C ILE A 309 -1.25 21.84 8.96
N GLN A 310 -1.23 22.32 7.72
CA GLN A 310 -0.61 23.60 7.35
C GLN A 310 -1.33 24.80 7.94
N ALA A 311 -2.65 24.73 8.10
CA ALA A 311 -3.44 25.75 8.77
C ALA A 311 -3.34 25.72 10.31
N GLY A 312 -2.64 24.72 10.86
CA GLY A 312 -2.35 24.63 12.28
C GLY A 312 -3.13 23.55 13.04
N GLY A 313 -3.92 22.72 12.37
CA GLY A 313 -4.61 21.58 12.96
C GLY A 313 -3.61 20.54 13.52
N ARG A 314 -3.82 20.12 14.76
CA ARG A 314 -2.93 19.18 15.46
C ARG A 314 -3.67 18.08 16.19
N THR A 315 -4.97 18.21 16.38
CA THR A 315 -5.78 17.26 17.15
C THR A 315 -7.03 16.85 16.38
N ALA A 316 -7.70 15.82 16.85
CA ALA A 316 -8.98 15.36 16.32
C ALA A 316 -10.07 16.45 16.30
N LEU A 317 -9.90 17.51 17.12
CA LEU A 317 -10.83 18.63 17.15
C LEU A 317 -10.94 19.32 15.79
N SER A 318 -9.87 19.41 15.01
CA SER A 318 -9.93 20.01 13.67
C SER A 318 -10.85 19.24 12.72
N GLY A 319 -10.82 17.90 12.75
CA GLY A 319 -11.74 17.05 12.00
C GLY A 319 -13.19 17.20 12.46
N LEU A 320 -13.42 17.29 13.77
CA LEU A 320 -14.75 17.52 14.34
C LEU A 320 -15.30 18.90 13.98
N VAL A 321 -14.49 19.95 14.03
CA VAL A 321 -14.86 21.32 13.60
C VAL A 321 -15.24 21.30 12.12
N ARG A 322 -14.44 20.65 11.28
CA ARG A 322 -14.76 20.50 9.86
C ARG A 322 -16.12 19.82 9.64
N ALA A 323 -16.36 18.68 10.30
CA ALA A 323 -17.61 17.95 10.18
C ALA A 323 -18.81 18.82 10.64
N GLY A 324 -18.64 19.56 11.74
CA GLY A 324 -19.64 20.50 12.23
C GLY A 324 -19.96 21.62 11.24
N ILE A 325 -18.96 22.21 10.58
CA ILE A 325 -19.16 23.24 9.55
C ILE A 325 -19.92 22.68 8.36
N LEU A 326 -19.54 21.51 7.85
CA LEU A 326 -20.24 20.86 6.73
C LEU A 326 -21.69 20.51 7.11
N LEU A 327 -21.95 20.10 8.34
CA LEU A 327 -23.31 19.87 8.83
C LEU A 327 -24.12 21.17 8.84
N VAL A 328 -23.55 22.29 9.28
CA VAL A 328 -24.21 23.60 9.20
C VAL A 328 -24.51 23.98 7.75
N VAL A 329 -23.60 23.71 6.82
CA VAL A 329 -23.83 23.95 5.39
C VAL A 329 -25.01 23.11 4.87
N ILE A 330 -25.11 21.84 5.24
CA ILE A 330 -26.25 20.99 4.86
C ILE A 330 -27.57 21.54 5.39
N LEU A 331 -27.61 21.97 6.65
CA LEU A 331 -28.83 22.41 7.29
C LEU A 331 -29.33 23.77 6.78
N TRP A 332 -28.41 24.68 6.42
CA TRP A 332 -28.75 26.08 6.15
C TRP A 332 -28.41 26.53 4.73
N ALA A 333 -27.32 26.05 4.15
CA ALA A 333 -26.85 26.50 2.84
C ALA A 333 -27.22 25.54 1.69
N ALA A 334 -27.87 24.41 1.95
CA ALA A 334 -28.30 23.48 0.93
C ALA A 334 -29.13 24.13 -0.20
N PRO A 335 -30.05 25.10 0.05
CA PRO A 335 -30.74 25.79 -1.01
C PRO A 335 -29.84 26.55 -1.99
N LEU A 336 -28.65 26.99 -1.55
CA LEU A 336 -27.69 27.69 -2.42
C LEU A 336 -26.98 26.73 -3.38
N THR A 337 -26.93 25.45 -3.05
CA THR A 337 -26.23 24.44 -3.90
C THR A 337 -27.06 24.01 -5.10
N LYS A 338 -28.40 24.20 -5.08
CA LYS A 338 -29.29 23.79 -6.16
C LYS A 338 -28.98 24.43 -7.52
N THR A 339 -28.36 25.59 -7.50
CA THR A 339 -28.05 26.38 -8.71
C THR A 339 -26.65 26.11 -9.26
N ILE A 340 -25.89 25.17 -8.66
CA ILE A 340 -24.55 24.82 -9.11
C ILE A 340 -24.64 23.99 -10.40
N PRO A 341 -23.94 24.41 -11.50
CA PRO A 341 -23.93 23.65 -12.73
C PRO A 341 -23.14 22.34 -12.60
N LEU A 342 -23.66 21.27 -13.21
CA LEU A 342 -22.99 19.96 -13.21
C LEU A 342 -21.63 20.01 -13.93
N ALA A 343 -21.51 20.81 -15.00
CA ALA A 343 -20.25 20.99 -15.72
C ALA A 343 -19.13 21.62 -14.86
N VAL A 344 -19.49 22.50 -13.92
CA VAL A 344 -18.53 23.06 -12.94
C VAL A 344 -17.99 21.97 -12.04
N LEU A 345 -18.87 21.11 -11.53
CA LEU A 345 -18.46 19.97 -10.70
C LEU A 345 -17.65 18.93 -11.49
N ALA A 346 -18.03 18.68 -12.75
CA ALA A 346 -17.26 17.82 -13.64
C ALA A 346 -15.83 18.36 -13.85
N GLY A 347 -15.67 19.67 -14.05
CA GLY A 347 -14.36 20.32 -14.12
C GLY A 347 -13.54 20.12 -12.84
N ILE A 348 -14.15 20.24 -11.66
CA ILE A 348 -13.49 19.96 -10.37
C ILE A 348 -13.07 18.49 -10.30
N ALA A 349 -13.96 17.55 -10.64
CA ALA A 349 -13.67 16.11 -10.58
C ALA A 349 -12.59 15.68 -11.59
N VAL A 350 -12.57 16.25 -12.81
CA VAL A 350 -11.47 16.05 -13.78
C VAL A 350 -10.13 16.51 -13.21
N LYS A 351 -10.10 17.68 -12.57
CA LYS A 351 -8.87 18.16 -11.92
C LYS A 351 -8.41 17.24 -10.80
N VAL A 352 -9.34 16.71 -10.02
CA VAL A 352 -9.01 15.73 -8.97
C VAL A 352 -8.46 14.45 -9.58
N GLY A 353 -9.08 13.92 -10.64
CA GLY A 353 -8.54 12.78 -11.38
C GLY A 353 -7.10 13.03 -11.83
N PHE A 354 -6.81 14.22 -12.34
CA PHE A 354 -5.46 14.62 -12.72
C PHE A 354 -4.49 14.69 -11.53
N ASP A 355 -4.95 15.11 -10.35
CA ASP A 355 -4.14 15.22 -9.14
C ASP A 355 -3.89 13.84 -8.46
N ILE A 356 -4.77 12.86 -8.68
CA ILE A 356 -4.60 11.49 -8.20
C ILE A 356 -3.49 10.75 -8.98
N LEU A 357 -3.26 11.12 -10.26
CA LEU A 357 -2.17 10.55 -11.06
C LEU A 357 -0.83 10.76 -10.35
N ASP A 358 -0.08 9.69 -10.14
CA ASP A 358 1.26 9.79 -9.54
C ASP A 358 2.30 10.30 -10.55
N TRP A 359 2.20 11.59 -10.88
CA TRP A 359 3.11 12.28 -11.81
C TRP A 359 4.58 12.15 -11.42
N SER A 360 4.84 12.05 -10.12
CA SER A 360 6.19 11.93 -9.58
C SER A 360 6.83 10.61 -10.01
N PHE A 361 6.09 9.50 -9.91
CA PHE A 361 6.57 8.19 -10.29
C PHE A 361 6.45 7.95 -11.81
N LEU A 362 5.35 8.38 -12.44
CA LEU A 362 5.17 8.29 -13.90
C LEU A 362 6.37 8.87 -14.66
N LYS A 363 6.90 10.01 -14.23
CA LYS A 363 8.08 10.65 -14.85
C LYS A 363 9.40 9.92 -14.59
N ARG A 364 9.54 9.22 -13.48
CA ARG A 364 10.80 8.61 -13.02
C ARG A 364 10.85 7.11 -13.13
N ALA A 365 9.71 6.44 -13.30
CA ALA A 365 9.59 4.98 -13.31
C ALA A 365 10.56 4.33 -14.31
N HIS A 366 10.68 4.89 -15.51
CA HIS A 366 11.56 4.40 -16.58
C HIS A 366 13.04 4.39 -16.20
N HIS A 367 13.47 5.28 -15.31
CA HIS A 367 14.86 5.38 -14.85
C HIS A 367 15.16 4.52 -13.62
N VAL A 368 14.13 4.14 -12.88
CA VAL A 368 14.30 3.39 -11.60
C VAL A 368 14.33 1.88 -11.85
N SER A 369 13.36 1.34 -12.55
CA SER A 369 13.26 -0.10 -12.80
C SER A 369 12.29 -0.40 -13.93
N TRP A 370 12.75 -1.08 -14.97
CA TRP A 370 11.88 -1.54 -16.06
C TRP A 370 10.76 -2.48 -15.58
N LYS A 371 11.10 -3.41 -14.68
CA LYS A 371 10.11 -4.34 -14.08
C LYS A 371 9.06 -3.59 -13.27
N GLY A 372 9.47 -2.62 -12.45
CA GLY A 372 8.55 -1.77 -11.68
C GLY A 372 7.67 -0.90 -12.59
N THR A 373 8.22 -0.37 -13.67
CA THR A 373 7.49 0.41 -14.68
C THR A 373 6.43 -0.44 -15.38
N ALA A 374 6.77 -1.67 -15.79
CA ALA A 374 5.85 -2.59 -16.43
C ALA A 374 4.69 -2.98 -15.49
N ILE A 375 4.98 -3.23 -14.20
CA ILE A 375 3.95 -3.48 -13.19
C ILE A 375 3.02 -2.28 -13.07
N MET A 376 3.56 -1.07 -12.93
CA MET A 376 2.77 0.15 -12.78
C MET A 376 1.81 0.36 -13.95
N TYR A 377 2.29 0.32 -15.19
CA TYR A 377 1.44 0.48 -16.37
C TYR A 377 0.49 -0.70 -16.56
N GLY A 378 0.92 -1.93 -16.27
CA GLY A 378 0.07 -3.11 -16.33
C GLY A 378 -1.10 -3.00 -15.35
N VAL A 379 -0.82 -2.64 -14.10
CA VAL A 379 -1.85 -2.41 -13.08
C VAL A 379 -2.77 -1.26 -13.48
N MET A 380 -2.22 -0.15 -13.98
CA MET A 380 -3.01 0.99 -14.45
C MET A 380 -3.98 0.60 -15.57
N LEU A 381 -3.52 -0.12 -16.59
CA LEU A 381 -4.34 -0.58 -17.70
C LEU A 381 -5.42 -1.59 -17.27
N LEU A 382 -5.04 -2.55 -16.41
CA LEU A 382 -6.00 -3.50 -15.85
C LEU A 382 -7.07 -2.78 -15.01
N THR A 383 -6.68 -1.78 -14.21
CA THR A 383 -7.61 -0.97 -13.41
C THR A 383 -8.62 -0.23 -14.31
N VAL A 384 -8.15 0.34 -15.42
CA VAL A 384 -8.98 1.16 -16.31
C VAL A 384 -9.91 0.32 -17.18
N PHE A 385 -9.46 -0.81 -17.72
CA PHE A 385 -10.14 -1.54 -18.79
C PHE A 385 -10.71 -2.90 -18.40
N VAL A 386 -10.30 -3.48 -17.28
CA VAL A 386 -10.75 -4.82 -16.89
C VAL A 386 -11.55 -4.75 -15.60
N ASP A 387 -10.84 -4.72 -14.48
CA ASP A 387 -11.45 -4.72 -13.16
C ASP A 387 -10.41 -4.28 -12.12
N LEU A 388 -10.86 -3.49 -11.18
CA LEU A 388 -10.05 -2.91 -10.13
C LEU A 388 -9.47 -3.95 -9.18
N ILE A 389 -10.27 -4.98 -8.84
CA ILE A 389 -9.87 -6.07 -7.93
C ILE A 389 -8.81 -6.92 -8.59
N VAL A 390 -9.08 -7.32 -9.85
CA VAL A 390 -8.15 -8.11 -10.66
C VAL A 390 -6.83 -7.37 -10.82
N ALA A 391 -6.87 -6.07 -11.09
CA ALA A 391 -5.68 -5.24 -11.24
C ALA A 391 -4.78 -5.26 -10.00
N VAL A 392 -5.37 -5.03 -8.81
CA VAL A 392 -4.62 -5.05 -7.55
C VAL A 392 -4.11 -6.46 -7.24
N GLY A 393 -4.98 -7.47 -7.36
CA GLY A 393 -4.61 -8.86 -7.09
C GLY A 393 -3.45 -9.34 -7.96
N VAL A 394 -3.53 -9.14 -9.27
CA VAL A 394 -2.47 -9.50 -10.23
C VAL A 394 -1.20 -8.67 -9.99
N GLY A 395 -1.36 -7.36 -9.76
CA GLY A 395 -0.23 -6.48 -9.51
C GLY A 395 0.55 -6.87 -8.25
N VAL A 396 -0.14 -7.11 -7.14
CA VAL A 396 0.48 -7.56 -5.87
C VAL A 396 1.13 -8.93 -6.03
N PHE A 397 0.46 -9.87 -6.72
CA PHE A 397 1.00 -11.20 -6.97
C PHE A 397 2.31 -11.15 -7.76
N ILE A 398 2.34 -10.45 -8.90
CA ILE A 398 3.54 -10.30 -9.73
C ILE A 398 4.64 -9.57 -8.96
N ALA A 399 4.32 -8.48 -8.27
CA ALA A 399 5.31 -7.71 -7.54
C ALA A 399 5.93 -8.51 -6.39
N ASN A 400 5.15 -9.34 -5.69
CA ASN A 400 5.66 -10.24 -4.66
C ASN A 400 6.57 -11.33 -5.24
N ILE A 401 6.21 -11.96 -6.36
CA ILE A 401 7.08 -12.93 -7.03
C ILE A 401 8.42 -12.29 -7.39
N LEU A 402 8.43 -11.10 -7.99
CA LEU A 402 9.67 -10.41 -8.36
C LEU A 402 10.49 -9.99 -7.14
N THR A 403 9.85 -9.66 -6.04
CA THR A 403 10.53 -9.35 -4.78
C THR A 403 11.18 -10.60 -4.19
N ILE A 404 10.46 -11.73 -4.18
CA ILE A 404 11.00 -13.03 -3.74
C ILE A 404 12.17 -13.45 -4.65
N GLU A 405 12.04 -13.32 -5.97
CA GLU A 405 13.12 -13.60 -6.92
C GLU A 405 14.37 -12.76 -6.62
N ARG A 406 14.20 -11.47 -6.38
CA ARG A 406 15.30 -10.55 -6.06
C ARG A 406 15.95 -10.90 -4.72
N LEU A 407 15.16 -11.18 -3.69
CA LEU A 407 15.68 -11.60 -2.38
C LEU A 407 16.42 -12.92 -2.49
N SER A 408 15.87 -13.89 -3.23
CA SER A 408 16.51 -15.17 -3.50
C SER A 408 17.88 -15.01 -4.18
N LYS A 409 17.98 -14.14 -5.20
CA LYS A 409 19.27 -13.85 -5.86
C LYS A 409 20.29 -13.20 -4.92
N LEU A 410 19.86 -12.25 -4.10
CA LEU A 410 20.74 -11.63 -3.12
C LEU A 410 21.25 -12.63 -2.07
N GLN A 411 20.38 -13.52 -1.62
CA GLN A 411 20.75 -14.56 -0.65
C GLN A 411 21.63 -15.65 -1.28
N SER A 412 21.42 -16.00 -2.54
CA SER A 412 22.27 -16.99 -3.21
C SER A 412 23.73 -16.53 -3.37
N GLN A 413 23.97 -15.23 -3.44
CA GLN A 413 25.31 -14.65 -3.45
C GLN A 413 26.02 -14.71 -2.09
N GLN A 414 25.29 -15.03 -1.02
CA GLN A 414 25.83 -15.21 0.34
C GLN A 414 26.23 -16.67 0.65
N VAL A 415 26.04 -17.57 -0.31
CA VAL A 415 26.58 -18.93 -0.28
C VAL A 415 27.88 -18.91 -1.06
N ARG A 416 28.98 -19.20 -0.39
CA ARG A 416 30.32 -19.17 -0.98
C ARG A 416 31.09 -20.44 -0.63
N THR A 417 31.88 -20.87 -1.54
CA THR A 417 32.79 -22.00 -1.37
C THR A 417 34.22 -21.52 -1.49
N ILE A 418 35.08 -22.04 -0.64
CA ILE A 418 36.50 -21.69 -0.58
C ILE A 418 37.27 -22.98 -0.72
N THR A 419 38.01 -23.09 -1.82
CA THR A 419 38.93 -24.21 -2.09
C THR A 419 40.38 -23.75 -2.13
N ASN A 420 40.65 -22.53 -2.57
CA ASN A 420 41.99 -21.98 -2.76
C ASN A 420 42.06 -20.52 -2.31
N PHE A 421 43.32 -20.01 -2.23
CA PHE A 421 43.70 -18.67 -1.74
C PHE A 421 43.06 -17.47 -2.48
N ASP A 422 42.58 -17.65 -3.72
CA ASP A 422 42.07 -16.55 -4.57
C ASP A 422 40.58 -16.27 -4.40
N ASP A 423 39.89 -16.90 -3.46
CA ASP A 423 38.46 -16.68 -3.25
C ASP A 423 38.22 -15.44 -2.37
N ASP A 424 37.32 -14.55 -2.80
CA ASP A 424 36.95 -13.22 -2.24
C ASP A 424 36.46 -13.20 -0.77
N LEU A 425 36.73 -14.24 0.03
CA LEU A 425 36.36 -14.27 1.44
C LEU A 425 37.58 -13.87 2.30
N ALA A 426 37.38 -12.91 3.20
CA ALA A 426 38.38 -12.52 4.19
C ALA A 426 38.62 -13.66 5.18
N LEU A 427 39.54 -14.55 4.85
CA LEU A 427 40.17 -15.45 5.81
C LEU A 427 41.14 -14.64 6.67
N ASN A 428 41.30 -15.02 7.94
CA ASN A 428 42.35 -14.42 8.71
C ASN A 428 43.71 -15.05 8.28
N PRO A 429 44.87 -14.41 8.54
CA PRO A 429 46.18 -14.91 8.09
C PRO A 429 46.51 -16.34 8.57
N GLU A 430 45.94 -16.75 9.71
CA GLU A 430 46.12 -18.11 10.25
C GLU A 430 45.28 -19.12 9.44
N GLU A 431 44.06 -18.76 9.07
CA GLU A 431 43.15 -19.58 8.24
C GLU A 431 43.69 -19.75 6.81
N GLU A 432 44.25 -18.68 6.23
CA GLU A 432 44.91 -18.70 4.93
C GLU A 432 46.09 -19.71 4.94
N ALA A 433 46.96 -19.61 5.92
CA ALA A 433 48.08 -20.55 6.06
C ALA A 433 47.64 -22.01 6.27
N LEU A 434 46.49 -22.24 6.92
CA LEU A 434 45.92 -23.58 7.10
C LEU A 434 45.29 -24.10 5.81
N MET A 435 44.64 -23.28 5.03
CA MET A 435 44.08 -23.66 3.74
C MET A 435 45.16 -23.97 2.71
N ASP A 436 46.23 -23.18 2.63
CA ASP A 436 47.41 -23.46 1.78
C ASP A 436 48.03 -24.83 2.07
N ARG A 437 48.11 -25.19 3.35
CA ARG A 437 48.64 -26.49 3.78
C ARG A 437 47.69 -27.64 3.37
N ALA A 438 46.39 -27.39 3.25
CA ALA A 438 45.42 -28.39 2.85
C ALA A 438 45.50 -28.74 1.35
N LYS A 439 46.15 -27.93 0.52
CA LYS A 439 46.37 -28.15 -0.93
C LYS A 439 45.09 -28.51 -1.69
N GLY A 440 43.98 -27.84 -1.38
CA GLY A 440 42.69 -28.06 -2.02
C GLY A 440 41.89 -29.28 -1.52
N ARG A 441 42.38 -30.03 -0.54
CA ARG A 441 41.68 -31.21 0.01
C ARG A 441 40.60 -30.88 1.03
N ILE A 442 40.57 -29.63 1.54
CA ILE A 442 39.54 -29.10 2.43
C ILE A 442 38.67 -28.13 1.64
N LEU A 443 37.38 -28.34 1.71
CA LEU A 443 36.36 -27.42 1.20
C LEU A 443 35.70 -26.71 2.37
N VAL A 444 35.75 -25.39 2.37
CA VAL A 444 34.97 -24.58 3.31
C VAL A 444 33.72 -24.06 2.57
N PHE A 445 32.56 -24.49 3.06
CA PHE A 445 31.28 -24.08 2.58
C PHE A 445 30.73 -23.02 3.52
N HIS A 446 30.99 -21.75 3.19
CA HIS A 446 30.63 -20.60 4.04
C HIS A 446 29.24 -20.08 3.67
N LEU A 447 28.41 -19.90 4.70
CA LEU A 447 27.05 -19.39 4.62
C LEU A 447 26.96 -18.12 5.47
N ASP A 448 26.54 -17.00 4.86
CA ASP A 448 26.40 -15.71 5.51
C ASP A 448 24.96 -15.19 5.43
N GLY A 449 24.50 -14.56 6.53
CA GLY A 449 23.19 -13.93 6.62
C GLY A 449 22.02 -14.91 6.81
N PRO A 450 20.76 -14.41 6.72
CA PRO A 450 19.55 -15.23 6.94
C PRO A 450 19.29 -16.14 5.75
N MET A 451 19.35 -17.46 5.96
CA MET A 451 19.12 -18.48 4.94
C MET A 451 17.64 -18.85 4.86
N ILE A 452 16.82 -18.14 4.05
CA ILE A 452 15.36 -18.31 4.04
C ILE A 452 14.85 -18.90 2.73
N PHE A 453 14.96 -18.17 1.59
CA PHE A 453 14.42 -18.57 0.28
C PHE A 453 15.52 -18.66 -0.78
N GLY A 454 15.40 -19.59 -1.72
CA GLY A 454 16.27 -19.69 -2.91
C GLY A 454 17.69 -20.19 -2.63
N VAL A 455 18.14 -20.20 -1.39
CA VAL A 455 19.48 -20.64 -0.97
C VAL A 455 19.68 -22.14 -1.19
N ALA A 456 18.61 -22.94 -1.11
CA ALA A 456 18.69 -24.39 -1.34
C ALA A 456 19.26 -24.73 -2.73
N ARG A 457 18.88 -23.97 -3.76
CA ARG A 457 19.42 -24.15 -5.10
C ARG A 457 20.90 -23.79 -5.19
N ALA A 458 21.31 -22.70 -4.52
CA ALA A 458 22.70 -22.28 -4.44
C ALA A 458 23.55 -23.33 -3.71
N ILE A 459 23.06 -23.83 -2.57
CA ILE A 459 23.71 -24.93 -1.82
C ILE A 459 23.90 -26.17 -2.73
N SER A 460 22.87 -26.59 -3.44
CA SER A 460 22.96 -27.76 -4.34
C SER A 460 23.88 -27.52 -5.53
N GLN A 461 23.87 -26.32 -6.12
CA GLN A 461 24.72 -25.98 -7.27
C GLN A 461 26.21 -25.94 -6.88
N GLU A 462 26.53 -25.27 -5.79
CA GLU A 462 27.90 -25.17 -5.26
C GLU A 462 28.42 -26.56 -4.83
N HIS A 463 27.59 -27.37 -4.19
CA HIS A 463 27.94 -28.73 -3.80
C HIS A 463 28.24 -29.63 -5.03
N THR A 464 27.48 -29.48 -6.11
CA THR A 464 27.65 -30.31 -7.33
C THR A 464 28.88 -29.89 -8.16
N ALA A 465 29.30 -28.61 -8.05
CA ALA A 465 30.43 -28.09 -8.83
C ALA A 465 31.81 -28.53 -8.28
N MET A 466 31.85 -29.22 -7.16
CA MET A 466 33.10 -29.51 -6.43
C MET A 466 33.42 -30.98 -6.41
N ALA A 467 34.39 -31.38 -7.23
CA ALA A 467 34.67 -32.79 -7.48
C ALA A 467 35.64 -33.43 -6.46
N ASP A 468 36.70 -32.78 -6.00
CA ASP A 468 37.82 -33.46 -5.30
C ASP A 468 38.22 -32.79 -3.99
N HIS A 469 37.50 -33.13 -2.90
CA HIS A 469 37.91 -32.80 -1.53
C HIS A 469 37.68 -33.99 -0.60
N ASP A 470 38.50 -34.10 0.46
CA ASP A 470 38.38 -35.17 1.46
C ASP A 470 37.55 -34.71 2.67
N ILE A 471 37.56 -33.41 2.95
CA ILE A 471 36.90 -32.81 4.10
C ILE A 471 36.03 -31.64 3.69
N LEU A 472 34.77 -31.68 4.15
CA LEU A 472 33.78 -30.60 4.01
C LEU A 472 33.63 -29.87 5.35
N ILE A 473 33.88 -28.56 5.37
CA ILE A 473 33.63 -27.70 6.54
C ILE A 473 32.41 -26.81 6.21
N VAL A 474 31.31 -27.04 6.90
CA VAL A 474 30.10 -26.20 6.78
C VAL A 474 30.16 -25.11 7.84
N ASP A 475 30.38 -23.88 7.39
CA ASP A 475 30.51 -22.72 8.27
C ASP A 475 29.17 -21.96 8.35
N LEU A 476 28.58 -21.97 9.56
CA LEU A 476 27.31 -21.34 9.91
C LEU A 476 27.47 -20.21 10.95
N GLN A 477 28.71 -19.71 11.17
CA GLN A 477 28.98 -18.69 12.19
C GLN A 477 28.14 -17.44 11.99
N ASP A 478 27.98 -17.03 10.72
CA ASP A 478 27.30 -15.81 10.31
C ASP A 478 25.83 -16.05 9.89
N VAL A 479 25.26 -17.22 10.24
CA VAL A 479 23.85 -17.58 9.94
C VAL A 479 22.96 -17.35 11.16
N PRO A 480 22.28 -16.17 11.25
CA PRO A 480 21.39 -15.86 12.38
C PRO A 480 20.09 -16.67 12.33
N HIS A 481 19.68 -17.09 11.14
CA HIS A 481 18.45 -17.85 10.92
C HIS A 481 18.57 -18.80 9.72
N LEU A 482 18.34 -20.08 9.97
CA LEU A 482 18.31 -21.13 8.95
C LEU A 482 16.86 -21.54 8.67
N GLY A 483 16.33 -21.27 7.47
CA GLY A 483 14.99 -21.69 7.03
C GLY A 483 14.91 -23.22 6.87
N VAL A 484 13.68 -23.76 6.82
CA VAL A 484 13.48 -25.21 6.67
C VAL A 484 14.05 -25.71 5.35
N THR A 485 13.77 -25.03 4.23
CA THR A 485 14.22 -25.42 2.89
C THR A 485 15.76 -25.40 2.77
N ALA A 486 16.41 -24.39 3.36
CA ALA A 486 17.86 -24.30 3.39
C ALA A 486 18.48 -25.41 4.28
N ALA A 487 17.83 -25.72 5.41
CA ALA A 487 18.27 -26.78 6.29
C ALA A 487 18.18 -28.17 5.65
N LEU A 488 17.13 -28.44 4.87
CA LEU A 488 16.98 -29.69 4.09
C LEU A 488 18.02 -29.79 2.97
N ALA A 489 18.31 -28.68 2.27
CA ALA A 489 19.36 -28.68 1.25
C ALA A 489 20.74 -28.95 1.86
N LEU A 490 20.98 -28.40 3.06
CA LEU A 490 22.21 -28.64 3.81
C LEU A 490 22.29 -30.09 4.32
N GLU A 491 21.16 -30.67 4.77
CA GLU A 491 21.08 -32.10 5.13
C GLU A 491 21.52 -32.98 3.95
N ASN A 492 20.94 -32.74 2.76
CA ASN A 492 21.30 -33.49 1.56
C ASN A 492 22.79 -33.34 1.22
N ALA A 493 23.32 -32.10 1.25
CA ALA A 493 24.73 -31.87 0.96
C ALA A 493 25.68 -32.59 1.97
N ILE A 494 25.33 -32.62 3.25
CA ILE A 494 26.07 -33.34 4.27
C ILE A 494 25.96 -34.86 4.08
N GLN A 495 24.77 -35.36 3.75
CA GLN A 495 24.55 -36.77 3.48
C GLN A 495 25.34 -37.23 2.27
N ASP A 496 25.29 -36.51 1.15
CA ASP A 496 26.05 -36.80 -0.06
C ASP A 496 27.55 -36.82 0.19
N ALA A 497 28.05 -35.88 1.02
CA ALA A 497 29.47 -35.87 1.44
C ALA A 497 29.84 -37.12 2.26
N CYS A 498 28.99 -37.52 3.21
CA CYS A 498 29.22 -38.73 4.01
C CYS A 498 29.14 -40.02 3.16
N GLU A 499 28.22 -40.10 2.20
CA GLU A 499 28.12 -41.23 1.24
C GLU A 499 29.39 -41.33 0.38
N ALA A 500 29.95 -40.17 0.02
CA ALA A 500 31.26 -40.10 -0.68
C ALA A 500 32.48 -40.38 0.26
N ARG A 501 32.23 -40.80 1.51
CA ARG A 501 33.27 -41.07 2.55
C ARG A 501 34.10 -39.84 2.97
N ARG A 502 33.54 -38.62 2.77
CA ARG A 502 34.17 -37.38 3.19
C ARG A 502 33.91 -37.12 4.67
N GLN A 503 34.88 -36.49 5.35
CA GLN A 503 34.68 -36.04 6.72
C GLN A 503 33.95 -34.69 6.72
N VAL A 504 32.95 -34.54 7.58
CA VAL A 504 32.13 -33.30 7.63
C VAL A 504 32.31 -32.63 8.99
N PHE A 505 32.61 -31.33 8.97
CA PHE A 505 32.64 -30.45 10.13
C PHE A 505 31.50 -29.45 10.06
N LEU A 506 30.91 -29.16 11.21
CA LEU A 506 29.88 -28.14 11.35
C LEU A 506 30.40 -27.04 12.30
N VAL A 507 30.48 -25.81 11.76
CA VAL A 507 31.10 -24.69 12.50
C VAL A 507 30.03 -23.68 12.89
N GLY A 508 30.07 -23.22 14.14
CA GLY A 508 29.27 -22.07 14.62
C GLY A 508 27.79 -22.28 14.70
N ALA A 509 27.27 -23.50 14.56
CA ALA A 509 25.87 -23.78 14.69
C ALA A 509 25.39 -23.55 16.14
N ARG A 510 24.57 -22.51 16.38
CA ARG A 510 24.10 -22.12 17.72
C ARG A 510 22.58 -21.90 17.81
N GLY A 511 22.04 -22.00 19.01
CA GLY A 511 20.69 -21.58 19.34
C GLY A 511 19.59 -22.23 18.49
N LYS A 512 18.85 -21.42 17.70
CA LYS A 512 17.74 -21.88 16.86
C LYS A 512 18.23 -22.68 15.64
N THR A 513 19.39 -22.33 15.09
CA THR A 513 20.00 -23.01 13.94
C THR A 513 20.39 -24.43 14.34
N LEU A 514 21.12 -24.63 15.43
CA LEU A 514 21.52 -25.94 15.94
C LEU A 514 20.29 -26.82 16.25
N ARG A 515 19.29 -26.30 16.97
CA ARG A 515 18.05 -27.04 17.28
C ARG A 515 17.28 -27.48 16.02
N ARG A 516 17.37 -26.71 14.93
CA ARG A 516 16.72 -27.07 13.67
C ARG A 516 17.46 -28.21 12.97
N LEU A 517 18.79 -28.16 12.92
CA LEU A 517 19.61 -29.24 12.39
C LEU A 517 19.45 -30.54 13.19
N GLU A 518 19.37 -30.44 14.51
CA GLU A 518 19.09 -31.56 15.41
C GLU A 518 17.72 -32.21 15.13
N LYS A 519 16.66 -31.40 15.03
CA LYS A 519 15.29 -31.87 14.73
C LYS A 519 15.15 -32.53 13.35
N LEU A 520 15.94 -32.11 12.37
CA LEU A 520 16.01 -32.72 11.04
C LEU A 520 16.92 -33.96 11.02
N GLY A 521 17.61 -34.27 12.11
CA GLY A 521 18.50 -35.42 12.20
C GLY A 521 19.84 -35.26 11.49
N VAL A 522 20.23 -34.03 11.10
CA VAL A 522 21.51 -33.73 10.43
C VAL A 522 22.68 -34.13 11.30
N LEU A 523 22.56 -33.96 12.62
CA LEU A 523 23.66 -34.24 13.56
C LEU A 523 24.00 -35.74 13.66
N ARG A 524 23.16 -36.66 13.16
CA ARG A 524 23.49 -38.08 13.07
C ARG A 524 24.60 -38.40 12.06
N PHE A 525 24.81 -37.51 11.10
CA PHE A 525 25.86 -37.64 10.08
C PHE A 525 27.18 -36.99 10.50
N VAL A 526 27.19 -36.16 11.54
CA VAL A 526 28.33 -35.37 11.96
C VAL A 526 28.76 -35.83 13.36
N PRO A 527 29.97 -36.39 13.54
CA PRO A 527 30.49 -36.75 14.87
C PRO A 527 30.49 -35.55 15.83
N SER A 528 30.27 -35.79 17.12
CA SER A 528 30.21 -34.71 18.12
C SER A 528 31.49 -33.89 18.21
N GLU A 529 32.65 -34.51 17.94
CA GLU A 529 33.98 -33.89 17.87
C GLU A 529 34.17 -32.98 16.65
N HIS A 530 33.35 -33.12 15.63
CA HIS A 530 33.33 -32.27 14.43
C HIS A 530 32.35 -31.08 14.55
N LEU A 531 31.64 -30.95 15.68
CA LEU A 531 30.85 -29.79 16.01
C LEU A 531 31.72 -28.77 16.72
N VAL A 532 32.20 -27.76 16.03
CA VAL A 532 33.17 -26.80 16.54
C VAL A 532 32.64 -25.37 16.51
N GLU A 533 33.21 -24.51 17.35
CA GLU A 533 32.74 -23.16 17.49
C GLU A 533 33.30 -22.19 16.46
N THR A 534 34.51 -22.42 15.97
CA THR A 534 35.23 -21.52 15.08
C THR A 534 35.80 -22.24 13.85
N ARG A 535 35.85 -21.53 12.72
CA ARG A 535 36.43 -22.02 11.46
C ARG A 535 37.92 -22.40 11.63
N THR A 536 38.68 -21.62 12.36
CA THR A 536 40.10 -21.89 12.64
C THR A 536 40.27 -23.23 13.38
N GLN A 537 39.36 -23.54 14.33
CA GLN A 537 39.40 -24.83 15.06
C GLN A 537 39.09 -26.00 14.11
N ALA A 538 38.07 -25.83 13.23
CA ALA A 538 37.74 -26.83 12.22
C ALA A 538 38.90 -27.10 11.29
N LEU A 539 39.57 -26.07 10.76
CA LEU A 539 40.72 -26.19 9.87
C LEU A 539 41.89 -26.89 10.53
N LYS A 540 42.22 -26.57 11.79
CA LYS A 540 43.28 -27.24 12.54
C LYS A 540 42.98 -28.73 12.73
N THR A 541 41.77 -29.09 13.09
CA THR A 541 41.36 -30.49 13.28
C THR A 541 41.32 -31.25 11.96
N ALA A 542 40.79 -30.61 10.89
CA ALA A 542 40.77 -31.17 9.55
C ALA A 542 42.17 -31.49 9.01
N LEU A 543 43.12 -30.58 9.19
CA LEU A 543 44.51 -30.84 8.78
C LEU A 543 45.17 -32.01 9.54
N ARG A 544 44.84 -32.19 10.83
CA ARG A 544 45.34 -33.37 11.58
C ARG A 544 44.79 -34.67 11.01
N LEU A 545 43.47 -34.69 10.73
CA LEU A 545 42.84 -35.85 10.12
C LEU A 545 43.41 -36.16 8.73
N LEU A 546 43.75 -35.15 7.90
CA LEU A 546 44.41 -35.36 6.62
C LEU A 546 45.80 -35.97 6.78
N ALA A 547 46.59 -35.56 7.79
CA ALA A 547 47.89 -36.14 8.08
C ALA A 547 47.78 -37.61 8.54
N ASP A 548 46.77 -37.92 9.35
CA ASP A 548 46.50 -39.29 9.78
C ASP A 548 46.09 -40.20 8.59
N LEU A 549 45.30 -39.64 7.64
CA LEU A 549 44.92 -40.34 6.41
C LEU A 549 46.13 -40.60 5.49
N ASP A 550 47.10 -39.70 5.45
CA ASP A 550 48.31 -39.83 4.64
C ASP A 550 49.43 -40.62 5.33
N GLY A 551 49.22 -41.05 6.59
CA GLY A 551 50.23 -41.79 7.35
C GLY A 551 51.47 -40.95 7.74
N VAL A 552 51.34 -39.63 7.80
CA VAL A 552 52.39 -38.67 8.12
C VAL A 552 52.22 -38.19 9.58
N ASP A 553 53.16 -38.56 10.47
CA ASP A 553 53.21 -38.01 11.82
C ASP A 553 53.46 -36.49 11.78
N LEU A 554 52.47 -35.69 12.15
CA LEU A 554 52.66 -34.25 12.35
C LEU A 554 53.37 -34.02 13.69
N PRO A 555 54.44 -33.19 13.74
CA PRO A 555 55.05 -32.83 15.01
C PRO A 555 54.05 -32.17 15.93
N GLN A 556 53.91 -32.68 17.16
CA GLN A 556 53.08 -32.06 18.21
C GLN A 556 53.58 -30.64 18.47
N ALA A 557 52.75 -29.63 18.10
CA ALA A 557 53.01 -28.24 18.45
C ALA A 557 52.79 -28.07 19.95
N GLY A 558 53.88 -27.84 20.70
CA GLY A 558 53.79 -27.35 22.06
C GLY A 558 54.60 -28.09 23.11
N ALA A 559 55.94 -28.05 23.03
CA ALA A 559 56.76 -28.04 24.22
C ALA A 559 57.41 -26.66 24.33
N GLU A 560 56.94 -25.83 25.25
CA GLU A 560 57.66 -24.61 25.65
C GLU A 560 59.12 -24.97 26.06
N PRO A 561 60.11 -24.23 25.56
CA PRO A 561 61.49 -24.41 26.11
C PRO A 561 61.52 -23.88 27.55
N GLY A 562 61.84 -24.79 28.44
CA GLY A 562 61.99 -24.54 29.88
C GLY A 562 62.85 -23.31 30.18
N ALA A 563 62.33 -22.48 31.06
CA ALA A 563 63.10 -21.46 31.76
C ALA A 563 64.22 -22.10 32.54
N THR A 564 65.44 -21.95 32.03
CA THR A 564 66.64 -22.19 32.82
C THR A 564 66.93 -20.97 33.67
N ALA A 565 66.85 -21.13 34.97
CA ALA A 565 67.27 -20.14 35.94
C ALA A 565 68.78 -19.90 35.79
N ILE A 566 69.20 -18.66 35.79
CA ILE A 566 70.25 -18.05 36.62
C ILE A 566 69.94 -16.57 36.83
#